data_1ecc114dfa192a49466a64c69d3bfd5a
#
_entry.id   1ecc114dfa192a49466a64c69d3bfd5a
#
_cell.length_a   1.000
_cell.length_b   1.000
_cell.length_c   1.000
_cell.angle_alpha   90.00
_cell.angle_beta   90.00
_cell.angle_gamma   90.00
#
_symmetry.space_group_name_H-M   'P 1'
#
loop_
_entity.id
_entity.type
_entity.pdbx_description
1 polymer ?
#
loop_
_entity_poly.entity_id
_entity_poly.type
_entity_poly.pdbx_seq_one_letter_code
_entity_poly.pdbx_strand_id
1 'polypeptide(L)'
;MRNISTIFRRELASYFATPLAYVFIVIFLVMAGVLTFFVGNFFERGQADLQSFFTFHPWLYLVLIPALSMRLWAEERKSGTIELFLTLPIRMTEAVIGKFLAAWCFAGIALALTFPFWITVNFLGRADNGVILASYLGSWLMAGALLAIGACVSATTKNQVIAFVVTAAIAFLFTVAGSSIVLGMLQGWAPEWLIRATTQLSFLGHFGAITRGVIDLRDVFYFLSIMIAFLGANAILVDLETAE
;
A
#
# COMPACT_ATOMS: atom_id res chain seq x y z
N MET A 1 10.54 -1.76 -22.38
CA MET A 1 10.56 -2.84 -21.36
C MET A 1 11.94 -3.03 -20.72
N ARG A 2 13.06 -2.96 -21.49
CA ARG A 2 14.42 -3.14 -20.93
C ARG A 2 14.78 -2.10 -19.87
N ASN A 3 14.36 -0.84 -20.02
CA ASN A 3 14.65 0.24 -19.06
C ASN A 3 13.89 0.04 -17.73
N ILE A 4 12.61 -0.32 -17.78
CA ILE A 4 11.80 -0.61 -16.58
C ILE A 4 12.45 -1.70 -15.73
N SER A 5 12.88 -2.81 -16.35
CA SER A 5 13.53 -3.92 -15.64
C SER A 5 14.89 -3.50 -15.02
N THR A 6 15.64 -2.65 -15.70
CA THR A 6 16.92 -2.12 -15.20
C THR A 6 16.70 -1.21 -13.99
N ILE A 7 15.73 -0.29 -14.08
CA ILE A 7 15.36 0.60 -12.98
C ILE A 7 14.83 -0.21 -11.79
N PHE A 8 13.91 -1.12 -12.04
CA PHE A 8 13.35 -2.02 -11.01
C PHE A 8 14.45 -2.76 -10.23
N ARG A 9 15.39 -3.40 -10.92
CA ARG A 9 16.47 -4.14 -10.26
C ARG A 9 17.39 -3.23 -9.44
N ARG A 10 17.73 -2.06 -9.97
CA ARG A 10 18.56 -1.07 -9.28
C ARG A 10 17.86 -0.57 -8.02
N GLU A 11 16.59 -0.17 -8.12
CA GLU A 11 15.82 0.34 -7.00
C GLU A 11 15.61 -0.74 -5.94
N LEU A 12 15.23 -1.96 -6.35
CA LEU A 12 15.04 -3.06 -5.41
C LEU A 12 16.34 -3.42 -4.67
N ALA A 13 17.47 -3.46 -5.38
CA ALA A 13 18.77 -3.68 -4.76
C ALA A 13 19.14 -2.55 -3.80
N SER A 14 18.83 -1.31 -4.13
CA SER A 14 19.04 -0.14 -3.29
C SER A 14 18.29 -0.24 -1.95
N TYR A 15 17.06 -0.77 -1.93
CA TYR A 15 16.35 -1.01 -0.67
C TYR A 15 17.16 -1.91 0.27
N PHE A 16 17.64 -3.05 -0.23
CA PHE A 16 18.39 -4.02 0.59
C PHE A 16 19.85 -3.60 0.88
N ALA A 17 20.37 -2.60 0.17
CA ALA A 17 21.67 -2.01 0.46
C ALA A 17 21.65 -1.05 1.67
N THR A 18 20.46 -0.65 2.13
CA THR A 18 20.31 0.27 3.26
C THR A 18 19.74 -0.42 4.50
N PRO A 19 20.20 -0.06 5.72
CA PRO A 19 19.65 -0.61 6.96
C PRO A 19 18.15 -0.34 7.13
N LEU A 20 17.64 0.71 6.48
CA LEU A 20 16.25 1.14 6.59
C LEU A 20 15.25 0.06 6.16
N ALA A 21 15.58 -0.71 5.11
CA ALA A 21 14.71 -1.78 4.64
C ALA A 21 14.53 -2.88 5.68
N TYR A 22 15.62 -3.26 6.35
CA TYR A 22 15.57 -4.27 7.41
C TYR A 22 14.78 -3.78 8.62
N VAL A 23 14.97 -2.51 9.01
CA VAL A 23 14.19 -1.88 10.08
C VAL A 23 12.70 -1.87 9.74
N PHE A 24 12.35 -1.53 8.48
CA PHE A 24 10.96 -1.57 8.00
C PHE A 24 10.36 -2.98 8.11
N ILE A 25 11.06 -4.00 7.61
CA ILE A 25 10.60 -5.40 7.67
C ILE A 25 10.43 -5.85 9.12
N VAL A 26 11.41 -5.57 9.99
CA VAL A 26 11.34 -5.95 11.41
C VAL A 26 10.16 -5.28 12.11
N ILE A 27 9.98 -3.97 11.91
CA ILE A 27 8.84 -3.25 12.49
C ILE A 27 7.52 -3.83 11.98
N PHE A 28 7.41 -4.10 10.67
CA PHE A 28 6.21 -4.70 10.09
C PHE A 28 5.91 -6.07 10.72
N LEU A 29 6.89 -6.96 10.79
CA LEU A 29 6.72 -8.32 11.34
C LEU A 29 6.37 -8.28 12.84
N VAL A 30 7.07 -7.45 13.62
CA VAL A 30 6.82 -7.31 15.06
C VAL A 30 5.41 -6.74 15.29
N MET A 31 5.05 -5.65 14.61
CA MET A 31 3.74 -5.03 14.77
C MET A 31 2.61 -5.97 14.30
N ALA A 32 2.79 -6.66 13.18
CA ALA A 32 1.85 -7.65 12.70
C ALA A 32 1.65 -8.78 13.73
N GLY A 33 2.75 -9.28 14.34
CA GLY A 33 2.69 -10.29 15.39
C GLY A 33 1.99 -9.78 16.66
N VAL A 34 2.40 -8.62 17.17
CA VAL A 34 1.81 -8.01 18.37
C VAL A 34 0.31 -7.77 18.19
N LEU A 35 -0.08 -7.15 17.07
CA LEU A 35 -1.49 -6.86 16.79
C LEU A 35 -2.31 -8.14 16.62
N THR A 36 -1.77 -9.18 15.99
CA THR A 36 -2.48 -10.45 15.79
C THR A 36 -2.66 -11.21 17.10
N PHE A 37 -1.58 -11.43 17.83
CA PHE A 37 -1.59 -12.34 18.99
C PHE A 37 -2.12 -11.67 20.24
N PHE A 38 -1.77 -10.40 20.50
CA PHE A 38 -2.17 -9.70 21.73
C PHE A 38 -3.45 -8.89 21.54
N VAL A 39 -3.50 -7.99 20.56
CA VAL A 39 -4.66 -7.11 20.36
C VAL A 39 -5.82 -7.85 19.72
N GLY A 40 -5.53 -8.73 18.76
CA GLY A 40 -6.52 -9.55 18.05
C GLY A 40 -6.98 -10.78 18.82
N ASN A 41 -6.44 -11.03 20.02
CA ASN A 41 -6.80 -12.17 20.88
C ASN A 41 -6.83 -13.50 20.11
N PHE A 42 -5.84 -13.72 19.25
CA PHE A 42 -5.82 -14.86 18.32
C PHE A 42 -6.08 -16.20 19.00
N PHE A 43 -5.39 -16.48 20.12
CA PHE A 43 -5.53 -17.75 20.83
C PHE A 43 -6.86 -17.85 21.60
N GLU A 44 -7.38 -16.74 22.15
CA GLU A 44 -8.61 -16.72 22.94
C GLU A 44 -9.85 -16.93 22.05
N ARG A 45 -9.78 -16.55 20.77
CA ARG A 45 -10.87 -16.77 19.81
C ARG A 45 -11.12 -18.25 19.51
N GLY A 46 -10.13 -19.11 19.68
CA GLY A 46 -10.26 -20.56 19.42
C GLY A 46 -10.62 -20.91 17.96
N GLN A 47 -10.37 -20.01 17.03
CA GLN A 47 -10.64 -20.17 15.60
C GLN A 47 -9.34 -20.26 14.83
N ALA A 48 -9.20 -21.28 13.97
CA ALA A 48 -8.04 -21.47 13.12
C ALA A 48 -8.19 -20.64 11.83
N ASP A 49 -8.14 -19.30 11.96
CA ASP A 49 -8.20 -18.36 10.85
C ASP A 49 -7.15 -17.23 11.01
N LEU A 50 -6.87 -16.51 9.94
CA LEU A 50 -6.02 -15.31 9.95
C LEU A 50 -6.84 -14.01 9.90
N GLN A 51 -8.11 -14.04 10.29
CA GLN A 51 -8.95 -12.85 10.24
C GLN A 51 -8.40 -11.75 11.15
N SER A 52 -7.96 -12.08 12.37
CA SER A 52 -7.32 -11.12 13.28
C SER A 52 -6.09 -10.47 12.64
N PHE A 53 -5.26 -11.25 11.94
CA PHE A 53 -4.08 -10.76 11.25
C PHE A 53 -4.45 -9.74 10.16
N PHE A 54 -5.35 -10.08 9.25
CA PHE A 54 -5.71 -9.20 8.14
C PHE A 54 -6.54 -7.99 8.56
N THR A 55 -7.30 -8.06 9.64
CA THR A 55 -8.07 -6.92 10.17
C THR A 55 -7.18 -5.73 10.51
N PHE A 56 -5.93 -5.97 10.92
CA PHE A 56 -4.98 -4.90 11.26
C PHE A 56 -4.14 -4.41 10.09
N HIS A 57 -4.12 -5.07 8.93
CA HIS A 57 -3.31 -4.65 7.79
C HIS A 57 -3.62 -3.23 7.29
N PRO A 58 -4.88 -2.79 7.14
CA PRO A 58 -5.16 -1.43 6.73
C PRO A 58 -4.52 -0.39 7.67
N TRP A 59 -4.56 -0.65 8.98
CA TRP A 59 -4.00 0.25 10.00
C TRP A 59 -2.47 0.26 10.02
N LEU A 60 -1.84 -0.91 9.83
CA LEU A 60 -0.39 -1.02 9.67
C LEU A 60 0.09 -0.25 8.43
N TYR A 61 -0.63 -0.39 7.34
CA TYR A 61 -0.28 0.24 6.08
C TYR A 61 -0.44 1.75 6.09
N LEU A 62 -1.29 2.33 6.96
CA LEU A 62 -1.41 3.78 7.14
C LEU A 62 -0.10 4.44 7.59
N VAL A 63 0.77 3.71 8.25
CA VAL A 63 2.08 4.22 8.71
C VAL A 63 3.19 3.70 7.81
N LEU A 64 3.20 2.41 7.53
CA LEU A 64 4.33 1.77 6.87
C LEU A 64 4.42 2.09 5.37
N ILE A 65 3.29 2.16 4.67
CA ILE A 65 3.32 2.47 3.23
C ILE A 65 3.70 3.93 2.96
N PRO A 66 3.18 4.95 3.69
CA PRO A 66 3.70 6.31 3.59
C PRO A 66 5.20 6.42 3.91
N ALA A 67 5.69 5.69 4.92
CA ALA A 67 7.12 5.66 5.23
C ALA A 67 7.98 5.06 4.10
N LEU A 68 7.45 4.07 3.39
CA LEU A 68 8.11 3.49 2.22
C LEU A 68 8.07 4.42 1.01
N SER A 69 6.92 5.05 0.75
CA SER A 69 6.69 5.87 -0.44
C SER A 69 7.28 7.28 -0.37
N MET A 70 7.47 7.84 0.84
CA MET A 70 7.94 9.22 1.03
C MET A 70 9.27 9.51 0.34
N ARG A 71 10.11 8.49 0.12
CA ARG A 71 11.46 8.63 -0.44
C ARG A 71 11.51 8.45 -1.95
N LEU A 72 10.43 7.95 -2.58
CA LEU A 72 10.44 7.54 -3.98
C LEU A 72 10.86 8.66 -4.94
N TRP A 73 10.45 9.90 -4.66
CA TRP A 73 10.76 11.09 -5.45
C TRP A 73 11.31 12.24 -4.62
N ALA A 74 10.82 12.45 -3.40
CA ALA A 74 11.21 13.59 -2.57
C ALA A 74 12.72 13.61 -2.25
N GLU A 75 13.39 12.47 -2.18
CA GLU A 75 14.83 12.37 -1.98
C GLU A 75 15.61 12.83 -3.21
N GLU A 76 15.21 12.40 -4.40
CA GLU A 76 15.82 12.80 -5.67
C GLU A 76 15.59 14.27 -5.99
N ARG A 77 14.40 14.78 -5.65
CA ARG A 77 14.11 16.21 -5.77
C ARG A 77 14.93 17.05 -4.82
N LYS A 78 15.14 16.56 -3.58
CA LYS A 78 15.97 17.27 -2.60
C LYS A 78 17.44 17.31 -2.99
N SER A 79 17.94 16.23 -3.58
CA SER A 79 19.36 16.11 -4.01
C SER A 79 19.62 16.69 -5.39
N GLY A 80 18.57 17.10 -6.15
CA GLY A 80 18.72 17.59 -7.54
C GLY A 80 19.01 16.48 -8.55
N THR A 81 19.02 15.22 -8.13
CA THR A 81 19.34 14.08 -9.02
C THR A 81 18.21 13.76 -10.00
N ILE A 82 17.03 14.36 -9.83
CA ILE A 82 15.94 14.23 -10.79
C ILE A 82 16.34 14.77 -12.18
N GLU A 83 17.17 15.81 -12.24
CA GLU A 83 17.69 16.37 -13.49
C GLU A 83 18.57 15.38 -14.27
N LEU A 84 19.22 14.43 -13.59
CA LEU A 84 19.99 13.39 -14.24
C LEU A 84 19.10 12.43 -15.05
N PHE A 85 17.83 12.25 -14.66
CA PHE A 85 16.90 11.45 -15.46
C PHE A 85 16.62 12.08 -16.82
N LEU A 86 16.71 13.42 -16.94
CA LEU A 86 16.53 14.15 -18.20
C LEU A 86 17.68 13.91 -19.18
N THR A 87 18.87 13.64 -18.67
CA THR A 87 20.05 13.36 -19.52
C THR A 87 20.09 11.92 -20.02
N LEU A 88 19.28 11.04 -19.44
CA LEU A 88 19.21 9.64 -19.83
C LEU A 88 18.13 9.41 -20.89
N PRO A 89 18.33 8.51 -21.87
CA PRO A 89 17.34 8.18 -22.88
C PRO A 89 16.23 7.28 -22.32
N ILE A 90 15.57 7.75 -21.24
CA ILE A 90 14.52 7.01 -20.48
C ILE A 90 13.27 7.88 -20.47
N ARG A 91 12.11 7.27 -20.70
CA ARG A 91 10.84 7.97 -20.55
C ARG A 91 10.49 8.08 -19.06
N MET A 92 9.96 9.22 -18.61
CA MET A 92 9.54 9.41 -17.20
C MET A 92 8.55 8.34 -16.73
N THR A 93 7.64 7.90 -17.60
CA THR A 93 6.73 6.79 -17.32
C THR A 93 7.46 5.48 -17.00
N GLU A 94 8.61 5.20 -17.65
CA GLU A 94 9.41 4.01 -17.35
C GLU A 94 10.08 4.11 -15.97
N ALA A 95 10.50 5.31 -15.58
CA ALA A 95 11.06 5.58 -14.26
C ALA A 95 10.00 5.42 -13.16
N VAL A 96 8.82 6.03 -13.33
CA VAL A 96 7.69 5.93 -12.40
C VAL A 96 7.29 4.47 -12.19
N ILE A 97 7.07 3.71 -13.26
CA ILE A 97 6.68 2.31 -13.19
C ILE A 97 7.79 1.46 -12.55
N GLY A 98 9.05 1.66 -12.93
CA GLY A 98 10.18 0.91 -12.38
C GLY A 98 10.35 1.09 -10.89
N LYS A 99 10.27 2.33 -10.39
CA LYS A 99 10.33 2.68 -8.96
C LYS A 99 9.14 2.11 -8.19
N PHE A 100 7.94 2.32 -8.71
CA PHE A 100 6.72 1.79 -8.10
C PHE A 100 6.78 0.27 -7.95
N LEU A 101 7.12 -0.45 -9.03
CA LEU A 101 7.22 -1.91 -9.00
C LEU A 101 8.26 -2.41 -7.99
N ALA A 102 9.40 -1.71 -7.85
CA ALA A 102 10.43 -2.06 -6.87
C ALA A 102 9.92 -1.92 -5.43
N ALA A 103 9.26 -0.81 -5.12
CA ALA A 103 8.66 -0.58 -3.81
C ALA A 103 7.49 -1.53 -3.52
N TRP A 104 6.66 -1.82 -4.52
CA TRP A 104 5.55 -2.76 -4.39
C TRP A 104 6.02 -4.21 -4.23
N CYS A 105 7.07 -4.60 -4.94
CA CYS A 105 7.74 -5.89 -4.75
C CYS A 105 8.36 -6.00 -3.35
N PHE A 106 9.00 -4.94 -2.85
CA PHE A 106 9.54 -4.88 -1.50
C PHE A 106 8.45 -5.06 -0.43
N ALA A 107 7.31 -4.36 -0.57
CA ALA A 107 6.15 -4.55 0.30
C ALA A 107 5.60 -6.00 0.23
N GLY A 108 5.59 -6.59 -0.97
CA GLY A 108 5.24 -7.99 -1.18
C GLY A 108 6.19 -8.98 -0.50
N ILE A 109 7.50 -8.70 -0.51
CA ILE A 109 8.49 -9.50 0.21
C ILE A 109 8.26 -9.41 1.73
N ALA A 110 8.04 -8.21 2.27
CA ALA A 110 7.73 -8.02 3.67
C ALA A 110 6.47 -8.80 4.08
N LEU A 111 5.42 -8.75 3.24
CA LEU A 111 4.19 -9.51 3.45
C LEU A 111 4.44 -11.03 3.34
N ALA A 112 5.24 -11.50 2.39
CA ALA A 112 5.58 -12.90 2.24
C ALA A 112 6.35 -13.45 3.46
N LEU A 113 7.15 -12.62 4.13
CA LEU A 113 7.85 -13.00 5.36
C LEU A 113 6.91 -13.27 6.54
N THR A 114 5.63 -12.92 6.45
CA THR A 114 4.60 -13.30 7.44
C THR A 114 4.06 -14.72 7.21
N PHE A 115 4.55 -15.47 6.22
CA PHE A 115 4.16 -16.85 5.93
C PHE A 115 4.19 -17.81 7.13
N PRO A 116 5.07 -17.65 8.15
CA PRO A 116 4.99 -18.45 9.36
C PRO A 116 3.62 -18.42 10.07
N PHE A 117 2.87 -17.30 9.98
CA PHE A 117 1.51 -17.24 10.52
C PHE A 117 0.56 -18.18 9.80
N TRP A 118 0.70 -18.31 8.48
CA TRP A 118 -0.07 -19.27 7.70
C TRP A 118 0.21 -20.71 8.11
N ILE A 119 1.49 -21.06 8.34
CA ILE A 119 1.88 -22.40 8.85
C ILE A 119 1.27 -22.62 10.23
N THR A 120 1.38 -21.65 11.13
CA THR A 120 0.87 -21.74 12.51
C THR A 120 -0.63 -22.04 12.53
N VAL A 121 -1.42 -21.34 11.72
CA VAL A 121 -2.87 -21.56 11.67
C VAL A 121 -3.24 -22.94 11.14
N ASN A 122 -2.53 -23.42 10.11
CA ASN A 122 -2.76 -24.77 9.58
C ASN A 122 -2.32 -25.87 10.56
N PHE A 123 -1.33 -25.60 11.42
CA PHE A 123 -0.91 -26.50 12.47
C PHE A 123 -1.92 -26.56 13.63
N LEU A 124 -2.56 -25.43 13.95
CA LEU A 124 -3.54 -25.34 15.04
C LEU A 124 -4.91 -25.87 14.67
N GLY A 125 -5.27 -25.91 13.36
CA GLY A 125 -6.58 -26.37 12.93
C GLY A 125 -6.73 -26.48 11.42
N ARG A 126 -7.97 -26.62 10.95
CA ARG A 126 -8.32 -26.68 9.53
C ARG A 126 -8.64 -25.28 9.02
N ALA A 127 -7.61 -24.53 8.64
CA ALA A 127 -7.78 -23.22 8.05
C ALA A 127 -8.26 -23.31 6.60
N ASP A 128 -9.10 -22.37 6.18
CA ASP A 128 -9.45 -22.20 4.76
C ASP A 128 -8.31 -21.49 4.03
N ASN A 129 -7.47 -22.28 3.36
CA ASN A 129 -6.30 -21.78 2.64
C ASN A 129 -6.69 -20.89 1.44
N GLY A 130 -7.88 -21.05 0.88
CA GLY A 130 -8.39 -20.19 -0.18
C GLY A 130 -8.65 -18.78 0.32
N VAL A 131 -9.28 -18.64 1.47
CA VAL A 131 -9.52 -17.36 2.15
C VAL A 131 -8.22 -16.69 2.54
N ILE A 132 -7.26 -17.46 3.05
CA ILE A 132 -5.94 -16.92 3.43
C ILE A 132 -5.22 -16.38 2.20
N LEU A 133 -5.14 -17.15 1.10
CA LEU A 133 -4.49 -16.71 -0.13
C LEU A 133 -5.16 -15.46 -0.71
N ALA A 134 -6.51 -15.45 -0.75
CA ALA A 134 -7.26 -14.29 -1.19
C ALA A 134 -6.92 -13.04 -0.35
N SER A 135 -6.84 -13.20 0.96
CA SER A 135 -6.50 -12.12 1.89
C SER A 135 -5.07 -11.58 1.70
N TYR A 136 -4.09 -12.45 1.45
CA TYR A 136 -2.73 -12.05 1.10
C TYR A 136 -2.69 -11.26 -0.21
N LEU A 137 -3.39 -11.73 -1.24
CA LEU A 137 -3.48 -11.02 -2.53
C LEU A 137 -4.18 -9.67 -2.38
N GLY A 138 -5.30 -9.62 -1.66
CA GLY A 138 -6.02 -8.38 -1.37
C GLY A 138 -5.17 -7.38 -0.58
N SER A 139 -4.43 -7.86 0.42
CA SER A 139 -3.50 -7.04 1.19
C SER A 139 -2.38 -6.46 0.31
N TRP A 140 -1.82 -7.25 -0.59
CA TRP A 140 -0.79 -6.80 -1.52
C TRP A 140 -1.32 -5.78 -2.54
N LEU A 141 -2.55 -5.97 -3.05
CA LEU A 141 -3.22 -5.01 -3.92
C LEU A 141 -3.48 -3.68 -3.19
N MET A 142 -3.99 -3.73 -1.97
CA MET A 142 -4.22 -2.56 -1.13
C MET A 142 -2.91 -1.80 -0.86
N ALA A 143 -1.84 -2.51 -0.53
CA ALA A 143 -0.51 -1.92 -0.36
C ALA A 143 -0.05 -1.19 -1.63
N GLY A 144 -0.28 -1.78 -2.82
CA GLY A 144 0.03 -1.16 -4.10
C GLY A 144 -0.76 0.12 -4.36
N ALA A 145 -2.06 0.13 -4.05
CA ALA A 145 -2.90 1.33 -4.21
C ALA A 145 -2.42 2.46 -3.28
N LEU A 146 -2.17 2.17 -2.00
CA LEU A 146 -1.62 3.14 -1.05
C LEU A 146 -0.23 3.65 -1.47
N LEU A 147 0.60 2.75 -2.00
CA LEU A 147 1.94 3.09 -2.50
C LEU A 147 1.88 4.01 -3.72
N ALA A 148 0.93 3.79 -4.64
CA ALA A 148 0.73 4.65 -5.80
C ALA A 148 0.31 6.08 -5.38
N ILE A 149 -0.59 6.20 -4.39
CA ILE A 149 -0.95 7.47 -3.78
C ILE A 149 0.30 8.15 -3.21
N GLY A 150 1.08 7.42 -2.41
CA GLY A 150 2.29 7.94 -1.78
C GLY A 150 3.38 8.33 -2.77
N ALA A 151 3.54 7.57 -3.85
CA ALA A 151 4.47 7.91 -4.93
C ALA A 151 4.08 9.23 -5.61
N CYS A 152 2.79 9.42 -5.88
CA CYS A 152 2.27 10.66 -6.45
C CYS A 152 2.51 11.85 -5.51
N VAL A 153 2.21 11.73 -4.22
CA VAL A 153 2.46 12.77 -3.21
C VAL A 153 3.96 13.06 -3.06
N SER A 154 4.80 12.03 -3.05
CA SER A 154 6.26 12.17 -2.97
C SER A 154 6.84 12.97 -4.13
N ALA A 155 6.19 12.93 -5.29
CA ALA A 155 6.59 13.73 -6.47
C ALA A 155 6.27 15.22 -6.32
N THR A 156 5.35 15.64 -5.46
CA THR A 156 4.96 17.06 -5.30
C THR A 156 5.82 17.83 -4.31
N THR A 157 6.71 17.20 -3.57
CA THR A 157 7.48 17.86 -2.50
C THR A 157 8.94 17.42 -2.46
N LYS A 158 9.82 18.33 -2.02
CA LYS A 158 11.24 18.03 -1.73
C LYS A 158 11.45 17.55 -0.27
N ASN A 159 10.41 17.57 0.54
CA ASN A 159 10.48 17.21 1.95
C ASN A 159 9.81 15.86 2.22
N GLN A 160 10.60 14.86 2.61
CA GLN A 160 10.12 13.50 2.90
C GLN A 160 9.09 13.47 4.04
N VAL A 161 9.22 14.34 5.07
CA VAL A 161 8.28 14.37 6.19
C VAL A 161 6.92 14.89 5.74
N ILE A 162 6.90 15.92 4.88
CA ILE A 162 5.65 16.42 4.29
C ILE A 162 5.02 15.33 3.42
N ALA A 163 5.81 14.66 2.58
CA ALA A 163 5.33 13.55 1.77
C ALA A 163 4.70 12.45 2.63
N PHE A 164 5.36 12.08 3.73
CA PHE A 164 4.83 11.08 4.68
C PHE A 164 3.49 11.52 5.27
N VAL A 165 3.42 12.72 5.86
CA VAL A 165 2.22 13.21 6.57
C VAL A 165 1.04 13.34 5.62
N VAL A 166 1.25 13.92 4.43
CA VAL A 166 0.19 14.10 3.43
C VAL A 166 -0.28 12.74 2.90
N THR A 167 0.65 11.83 2.61
CA THR A 167 0.29 10.46 2.17
C THR A 167 -0.49 9.73 3.25
N ALA A 168 -0.07 9.79 4.51
CA ALA A 168 -0.77 9.16 5.62
C ALA A 168 -2.18 9.74 5.82
N ALA A 169 -2.34 11.06 5.67
CA ALA A 169 -3.65 11.71 5.75
C ALA A 169 -4.59 11.27 4.61
N ILE A 170 -4.10 11.23 3.37
CA ILE A 170 -4.89 10.77 2.23
C ILE A 170 -5.23 9.27 2.40
N ALA A 171 -4.25 8.45 2.76
CA ALA A 171 -4.45 7.02 3.01
C ALA A 171 -5.49 6.78 4.11
N PHE A 172 -5.45 7.55 5.19
CA PHE A 172 -6.44 7.50 6.26
C PHE A 172 -7.84 7.83 5.75
N LEU A 173 -7.99 8.91 4.97
CA LEU A 173 -9.29 9.28 4.39
C LEU A 173 -9.87 8.16 3.52
N PHE A 174 -9.08 7.56 2.63
CA PHE A 174 -9.53 6.43 1.80
C PHE A 174 -9.84 5.19 2.65
N THR A 175 -9.09 4.95 3.72
CA THR A 175 -9.30 3.78 4.58
C THR A 175 -10.60 3.92 5.35
N VAL A 176 -10.87 5.08 5.95
CA VAL A 176 -12.00 5.30 6.87
C VAL A 176 -13.27 5.73 6.13
N ALA A 177 -13.20 6.14 4.85
CA ALA A 177 -14.30 6.72 4.08
C ALA A 177 -15.63 5.95 4.20
N GLY A 178 -15.62 4.61 4.13
CA GLY A 178 -16.81 3.77 4.24
C GLY A 178 -17.12 3.25 5.65
N SER A 179 -16.44 3.78 6.68
CA SER A 179 -16.72 3.37 8.06
C SER A 179 -18.09 3.87 8.52
N SER A 180 -18.71 3.11 9.44
CA SER A 180 -20.00 3.49 10.03
C SER A 180 -19.99 4.88 10.67
N ILE A 181 -18.84 5.32 11.18
CA ILE A 181 -18.65 6.64 11.78
C ILE A 181 -18.81 7.72 10.72
N VAL A 182 -18.08 7.61 9.61
CA VAL A 182 -18.13 8.61 8.51
C VAL A 182 -19.50 8.59 7.84
N LEU A 183 -20.05 7.41 7.57
CA LEU A 183 -21.39 7.30 6.97
C LEU A 183 -22.46 7.87 7.89
N GLY A 184 -22.37 7.64 9.21
CA GLY A 184 -23.26 8.21 10.20
C GLY A 184 -23.22 9.75 10.26
N MET A 185 -22.04 10.34 10.07
CA MET A 185 -21.90 11.82 9.98
C MET A 185 -22.52 12.39 8.70
N LEU A 186 -22.53 11.62 7.61
CA LEU A 186 -23.11 12.04 6.32
C LEU A 186 -24.64 11.81 6.28
N GLN A 187 -25.13 10.80 7.01
CA GLN A 187 -26.57 10.52 7.10
C GLN A 187 -27.31 11.69 7.75
N GLY A 188 -28.26 12.24 7.05
CA GLY A 188 -29.13 13.32 7.53
C GLY A 188 -28.93 14.66 6.82
N TRP A 189 -27.78 14.91 6.16
CA TRP A 189 -27.56 16.14 5.38
C TRP A 189 -26.99 15.89 3.98
N ALA A 190 -26.25 14.78 3.79
CA ALA A 190 -25.62 14.49 2.50
C ALA A 190 -26.59 13.80 1.54
N PRO A 191 -26.57 14.14 0.26
CA PRO A 191 -27.36 13.46 -0.76
C PRO A 191 -26.86 12.01 -0.95
N GLU A 192 -27.75 11.11 -1.35
CA GLU A 192 -27.46 9.68 -1.50
C GLU A 192 -26.27 9.38 -2.44
N TRP A 193 -26.06 10.17 -3.48
CA TRP A 193 -24.94 9.96 -4.40
C TRP A 193 -23.59 10.16 -3.70
N LEU A 194 -23.50 11.12 -2.75
CA LEU A 194 -22.29 11.37 -1.98
C LEU A 194 -22.01 10.22 -1.00
N ILE A 195 -23.04 9.71 -0.32
CA ILE A 195 -22.92 8.55 0.56
C ILE A 195 -22.47 7.32 -0.22
N ARG A 196 -23.03 7.08 -1.39
CA ARG A 196 -22.61 5.98 -2.29
C ARG A 196 -21.17 6.15 -2.76
N ALA A 197 -20.78 7.34 -3.19
CA ALA A 197 -19.41 7.63 -3.62
C ALA A 197 -18.41 7.40 -2.48
N THR A 198 -18.71 7.89 -1.28
CA THR A 198 -17.85 7.70 -0.10
C THR A 198 -17.70 6.22 0.27
N THR A 199 -18.79 5.46 0.21
CA THR A 199 -18.75 4.00 0.47
C THR A 199 -17.89 3.27 -0.57
N GLN A 200 -17.99 3.65 -1.83
CA GLN A 200 -17.21 3.06 -2.94
C GLN A 200 -15.73 3.40 -2.88
N LEU A 201 -15.34 4.49 -2.22
CA LEU A 201 -13.94 4.87 -2.05
C LEU A 201 -13.25 4.18 -0.87
N SER A 202 -13.97 3.37 -0.09
CA SER A 202 -13.46 2.75 1.12
C SER A 202 -12.54 1.57 0.87
N PHE A 203 -11.27 1.68 1.28
CA PHE A 203 -10.34 0.55 1.28
C PHE A 203 -10.78 -0.56 2.24
N LEU A 204 -11.32 -0.20 3.41
CA LEU A 204 -11.84 -1.19 4.38
C LEU A 204 -13.00 -2.00 3.79
N GLY A 205 -13.88 -1.39 3.02
CA GLY A 205 -15.02 -2.06 2.40
C GLY A 205 -14.56 -3.14 1.40
N HIS A 206 -13.74 -2.76 0.44
CA HIS A 206 -13.23 -3.66 -0.61
C HIS A 206 -12.28 -4.73 -0.05
N PHE A 207 -11.36 -4.35 0.84
CA PHE A 207 -10.46 -5.30 1.48
C PHE A 207 -11.23 -6.28 2.37
N GLY A 208 -12.20 -5.80 3.15
CA GLY A 208 -13.05 -6.63 4.01
C GLY A 208 -13.92 -7.64 3.24
N ALA A 209 -14.27 -7.38 1.98
CA ALA A 209 -14.92 -8.36 1.11
C ALA A 209 -13.95 -9.49 0.73
N ILE A 210 -12.74 -9.15 0.32
CA ILE A 210 -11.70 -10.11 -0.07
C ILE A 210 -11.28 -10.99 1.12
N THR A 211 -11.15 -10.43 2.33
CA THR A 211 -10.76 -11.19 3.54
C THR A 211 -11.81 -12.19 4.01
N ARG A 212 -13.03 -12.10 3.50
CA ARG A 212 -14.07 -13.13 3.70
C ARG A 212 -14.00 -14.27 2.66
N GLY A 213 -13.00 -14.25 1.80
CA GLY A 213 -12.78 -15.29 0.78
C GLY A 213 -13.52 -15.07 -0.54
N VAL A 214 -14.17 -13.92 -0.71
CA VAL A 214 -14.85 -13.58 -1.96
C VAL A 214 -13.97 -12.62 -2.74
N ILE A 215 -13.23 -13.14 -3.74
CA ILE A 215 -12.51 -12.29 -4.69
C ILE A 215 -13.50 -11.84 -5.75
N ASP A 216 -14.11 -10.67 -5.56
CA ASP A 216 -14.89 -10.04 -6.61
C ASP A 216 -13.93 -9.29 -7.55
N LEU A 217 -14.12 -9.46 -8.86
CA LEU A 217 -13.39 -8.69 -9.88
C LEU A 217 -13.53 -7.19 -9.65
N ARG A 218 -14.66 -6.74 -9.10
CA ARG A 218 -14.92 -5.35 -8.76
C ARG A 218 -13.90 -4.81 -7.76
N ASP A 219 -13.55 -5.58 -6.73
CA ASP A 219 -12.60 -5.16 -5.70
C ASP A 219 -11.17 -5.11 -6.24
N VAL A 220 -10.81 -6.07 -7.10
CA VAL A 220 -9.52 -6.07 -7.80
C VAL A 220 -9.41 -4.87 -8.74
N PHE A 221 -10.43 -4.61 -9.56
CA PHE A 221 -10.47 -3.45 -10.46
C PHE A 221 -10.43 -2.12 -9.70
N TYR A 222 -11.03 -2.05 -8.51
CA TYR A 222 -10.97 -0.88 -7.66
C TYR A 222 -9.51 -0.53 -7.31
N PHE A 223 -8.75 -1.47 -6.72
CA PHE A 223 -7.36 -1.23 -6.37
C PHE A 223 -6.48 -0.94 -7.58
N LEU A 224 -6.67 -1.67 -8.69
CA LEU A 224 -5.94 -1.43 -9.94
C LEU A 224 -6.24 -0.06 -10.54
N SER A 225 -7.49 0.39 -10.50
CA SER A 225 -7.88 1.71 -11.02
C SER A 225 -7.22 2.84 -10.24
N ILE A 226 -7.13 2.72 -8.91
CA ILE A 226 -6.40 3.67 -8.07
C ILE A 226 -4.92 3.68 -8.42
N MET A 227 -4.29 2.49 -8.56
CA MET A 227 -2.89 2.42 -8.96
C MET A 227 -2.65 3.13 -10.30
N ILE A 228 -3.47 2.83 -11.31
CA ILE A 228 -3.32 3.42 -12.65
C ILE A 228 -3.54 4.93 -12.61
N ALA A 229 -4.57 5.40 -11.91
CA ALA A 229 -4.88 6.82 -11.80
C ALA A 229 -3.75 7.61 -11.13
N PHE A 230 -3.26 7.14 -9.97
CA PHE A 230 -2.21 7.85 -9.24
C PHE A 230 -0.82 7.70 -9.88
N LEU A 231 -0.50 6.59 -10.53
CA LEU A 231 0.74 6.46 -11.29
C LEU A 231 0.70 7.31 -12.56
N GLY A 232 -0.46 7.43 -13.22
CA GLY A 232 -0.65 8.36 -14.33
C GLY A 232 -0.47 9.81 -13.90
N ALA A 233 -1.09 10.22 -12.80
CA ALA A 233 -0.91 11.54 -12.20
C ALA A 233 0.56 11.79 -11.80
N ASN A 234 1.21 10.80 -11.20
CA ASN A 234 2.63 10.87 -10.85
C ASN A 234 3.52 11.10 -12.07
N ALA A 235 3.27 10.38 -13.17
CA ALA A 235 4.04 10.54 -14.40
C ALA A 235 3.89 11.97 -14.99
N ILE A 236 2.68 12.51 -14.95
CA ILE A 236 2.42 13.90 -15.41
C ILE A 236 3.11 14.91 -14.50
N LEU A 237 3.03 14.74 -13.17
CA LEU A 237 3.66 15.65 -12.21
C LEU A 237 5.17 15.70 -12.37
N VAL A 238 5.80 14.53 -12.52
CA VAL A 238 7.26 14.45 -12.70
C VAL A 238 7.68 15.06 -14.04
N ASP A 239 6.88 14.88 -15.10
CA ASP A 239 7.18 15.43 -16.43
C ASP A 239 7.03 16.96 -16.45
N LEU A 240 6.01 17.53 -15.81
CA LEU A 240 5.82 18.97 -15.71
C LEU A 240 6.94 19.69 -14.95
N GLU A 241 7.41 19.11 -13.85
CA GLU A 241 8.48 19.70 -13.04
C GLU A 241 9.88 19.59 -13.67
N THR A 242 10.04 18.66 -14.60
CA THR A 242 11.28 18.56 -15.38
C THR A 242 11.32 19.55 -16.56
N ALA A 243 10.17 20.18 -16.86
CA ALA A 243 10.06 21.20 -17.94
C ALA A 243 10.29 22.64 -17.44
N GLU A 244 10.30 22.87 -16.11
CA GLU A 244 10.64 24.14 -15.46
C GLU A 244 12.12 24.19 -15.09
#